data_eafc01847efcc7e34bf70d1b7b3242cc
#
_entry.id   eafc01847efcc7e34bf70d1b7b3242cc
#
_cell.length_a   1.000
_cell.length_b   1.000
_cell.length_c   1.000
_cell.angle_alpha   90.00
_cell.angle_beta   90.00
_cell.angle_gamma   90.00
#
_symmetry.space_group_name_H-M   'P 1'
#
loop_
_entity.id
_entity.type
_entity.pdbx_description
1 polymer ?
#
loop_
_entity_poly.entity_id
_entity_poly.type
_entity_poly.pdbx_seq_one_letter_code
_entity_poly.pdbx_strand_id
1 'polypeptide(L)'
;MTAPLPRGTGAAPRARDGFARLVHAEWTKLRTVRRWLLTLVGAVLVTVLVSLFSALGSSSETARGGGPPGPTGADGRPVLDGFSFAYRTLTGDGTVTARVSVPEGDGRGTPDWAKAGLLVKESTRPGADYAALMVTARHGVRLQSAFTRDVAGSAVPPGGLRWLRLTRDGARVTGYESADGRAWHEVGTVDLDGPDSKGPAPHAVPAGFFVTSPDIQSREREFGSASVDQRPTVSTARFDRVRLDGRARPERWRHVGVGGDPRRDAGELRPSGSGFTLSGSGDIAPTTPPNDLAVMALDGVQLGLVLVAAVGVLFVTAEYRRGMIRTTLALSPRRGRVLLAKAVVIGAVSFAAGLVATFTAYLVSADPLRGDDDPPLFGDISLADGPMLRALVGSAAVLALIAVLALGLGALLRGTAAAIAVVVVVFVLPLILLGTLPLDLAHLLQRFTPVAGFAVQGTLPRHDQVATVCLPEEGCYPQGPWTGLLTLAGYAAVVLGAALWRLRRRDA
;
A
#
# COMPACT_ATOMS: atom_id res chain seq x y z
N MET A 1 59.39 16.10 69.91
CA MET A 1 58.68 17.04 69.04
C MET A 1 58.36 16.31 67.73
N THR A 2 57.20 15.71 67.64
CA THR A 2 56.69 15.00 66.46
C THR A 2 55.63 15.85 65.79
N ALA A 3 55.92 16.29 64.51
CA ALA A 3 55.01 17.07 63.72
C ALA A 3 53.87 16.19 63.18
N PRO A 4 52.61 16.66 63.16
CA PRO A 4 51.48 15.93 62.60
C PRO A 4 51.46 16.04 61.04
N LEU A 5 51.27 14.90 60.35
CA LEU A 5 51.03 14.81 58.92
C LEU A 5 49.63 15.43 58.56
N PRO A 6 49.55 16.23 57.47
CA PRO A 6 48.27 16.78 57.00
C PRO A 6 47.38 15.68 56.42
N ARG A 7 46.16 15.52 56.95
CA ARG A 7 45.09 14.74 56.36
C ARG A 7 44.55 15.45 55.11
N GLY A 8 45.03 15.01 53.95
CA GLY A 8 44.43 15.40 52.69
C GLY A 8 43.09 14.74 52.46
N THR A 9 42.00 15.43 52.77
CA THR A 9 40.61 15.08 52.34
C THR A 9 40.39 15.57 50.95
N GLY A 10 41.03 14.93 49.98
CA GLY A 10 40.65 15.09 48.58
C GLY A 10 39.56 14.09 48.23
N ALA A 11 38.29 14.46 48.42
CA ALA A 11 37.21 13.75 47.77
C ALA A 11 37.39 13.85 46.25
N ALA A 12 37.81 12.76 45.65
CA ALA A 12 37.90 12.69 44.17
C ALA A 12 36.54 13.10 43.58
N PRO A 13 36.51 13.97 42.59
CA PRO A 13 35.27 14.37 41.97
C PRO A 13 34.61 13.13 41.41
N ARG A 14 33.42 12.77 41.93
CA ARG A 14 32.57 11.74 41.34
C ARG A 14 32.31 12.13 39.87
N ALA A 15 33.09 11.53 39.01
CA ALA A 15 32.87 11.68 37.56
C ALA A 15 31.40 11.30 37.32
N ARG A 16 30.57 12.29 36.97
CA ARG A 16 29.22 12.06 36.50
C ARG A 16 29.39 11.25 35.23
N ASP A 17 29.16 9.92 35.30
CA ASP A 17 29.12 9.03 34.14
C ASP A 17 28.03 9.52 33.19
N GLY A 18 28.38 10.42 32.29
CA GLY A 18 27.48 10.96 31.27
C GLY A 18 27.05 9.81 30.36
N PHE A 19 25.75 9.66 30.10
CA PHE A 19 25.21 8.64 29.18
C PHE A 19 25.95 8.67 27.84
N ALA A 20 26.36 9.85 27.35
CA ALA A 20 27.13 10.02 26.13
C ALA A 20 28.47 9.25 26.14
N ARG A 21 29.16 9.17 27.29
CA ARG A 21 30.41 8.40 27.42
C ARG A 21 30.18 6.89 27.29
N LEU A 22 29.05 6.39 27.83
CA LEU A 22 28.65 4.99 27.68
C LEU A 22 28.34 4.67 26.20
N VAL A 23 27.60 5.54 25.52
CA VAL A 23 27.34 5.39 24.08
C VAL A 23 28.63 5.39 23.29
N HIS A 24 29.57 6.31 23.58
CA HIS A 24 30.87 6.36 22.90
C HIS A 24 31.70 5.09 23.15
N ALA A 25 31.71 4.58 24.37
CA ALA A 25 32.41 3.33 24.68
C ALA A 25 31.82 2.12 23.93
N GLU A 26 30.50 2.00 23.85
CA GLU A 26 29.84 0.93 23.10
C GLU A 26 30.03 1.08 21.57
N TRP A 27 30.05 2.30 21.06
CA TRP A 27 30.40 2.59 19.67
C TRP A 27 31.83 2.14 19.35
N THR A 28 32.82 2.46 20.22
CA THR A 28 34.20 2.06 20.03
C THR A 28 34.33 0.53 20.03
N LYS A 29 33.65 -0.17 20.92
CA LYS A 29 33.60 -1.65 20.94
C LYS A 29 33.08 -2.21 19.60
N LEU A 30 31.97 -1.65 19.09
CA LEU A 30 31.36 -2.10 17.83
C LEU A 30 32.34 -1.91 16.66
N ARG A 31 32.99 -0.75 16.58
CA ARG A 31 33.91 -0.40 15.49
C ARG A 31 35.21 -1.21 15.51
N THR A 32 35.69 -1.60 16.68
CA THR A 32 36.96 -2.36 16.80
C THR A 32 36.81 -3.86 16.53
N VAL A 33 35.60 -4.40 16.59
CA VAL A 33 35.37 -5.83 16.34
C VAL A 33 34.99 -6.05 14.87
N ARG A 34 36.00 -6.30 14.02
CA ARG A 34 35.84 -6.45 12.56
C ARG A 34 34.71 -7.38 12.11
N ARG A 35 34.46 -8.49 12.85
CA ARG A 35 33.38 -9.43 12.48
C ARG A 35 31.98 -8.82 12.52
N TRP A 36 31.67 -7.89 13.41
CA TRP A 36 30.36 -7.25 13.46
C TRP A 36 30.16 -6.31 12.26
N LEU A 37 31.23 -5.56 11.89
CA LEU A 37 31.21 -4.74 10.68
C LEU A 37 31.06 -5.60 9.43
N LEU A 38 31.83 -6.71 9.33
CA LEU A 38 31.71 -7.65 8.20
C LEU A 38 30.30 -8.26 8.10
N THR A 39 29.67 -8.59 9.22
CA THR A 39 28.29 -9.12 9.21
C THR A 39 27.29 -8.04 8.75
N LEU A 40 27.46 -6.78 9.15
CA LEU A 40 26.61 -5.68 8.67
C LEU A 40 26.83 -5.40 7.17
N VAL A 41 28.07 -5.42 6.71
CA VAL A 41 28.39 -5.33 5.27
C VAL A 41 27.78 -6.52 4.52
N GLY A 42 27.86 -7.72 5.09
CA GLY A 42 27.20 -8.91 4.55
C GLY A 42 25.67 -8.73 4.48
N ALA A 43 25.06 -8.12 5.49
CA ALA A 43 23.62 -7.82 5.48
C ALA A 43 23.24 -6.85 4.34
N VAL A 44 24.04 -5.78 4.14
CA VAL A 44 23.84 -4.85 3.02
C VAL A 44 23.98 -5.57 1.68
N LEU A 45 25.04 -6.36 1.50
CA LEU A 45 25.27 -7.10 0.26
C LEU A 45 24.15 -8.11 -0.04
N VAL A 46 23.72 -8.89 0.97
CA VAL A 46 22.62 -9.84 0.81
C VAL A 46 21.33 -9.12 0.43
N THR A 47 21.01 -8.01 1.11
CA THR A 47 19.84 -7.20 0.77
C THR A 47 19.88 -6.74 -0.68
N VAL A 48 20.99 -6.15 -1.12
CA VAL A 48 21.13 -5.62 -2.49
C VAL A 48 21.09 -6.73 -3.54
N LEU A 49 21.83 -7.83 -3.32
CA LEU A 49 21.87 -8.94 -4.28
C LEU A 49 20.51 -9.63 -4.41
N VAL A 50 19.83 -9.90 -3.30
CA VAL A 50 18.51 -10.55 -3.35
C VAL A 50 17.49 -9.65 -4.02
N SER A 51 17.46 -8.36 -3.70
CA SER A 51 16.58 -7.40 -4.39
C SER A 51 16.86 -7.34 -5.90
N LEU A 52 18.13 -7.33 -6.31
CA LEU A 52 18.49 -7.35 -7.73
C LEU A 52 18.06 -8.66 -8.42
N PHE A 53 18.28 -9.81 -7.80
CA PHE A 53 17.84 -11.10 -8.37
C PHE A 53 16.33 -11.21 -8.45
N SER A 54 15.60 -10.72 -7.44
CA SER A 54 14.13 -10.64 -7.46
C SER A 54 13.65 -9.77 -8.62
N ALA A 55 14.26 -8.60 -8.82
CA ALA A 55 13.94 -7.70 -9.91
C ALA A 55 14.19 -8.32 -11.30
N LEU A 56 15.33 -8.97 -11.51
CA LEU A 56 15.67 -9.64 -12.76
C LEU A 56 14.76 -10.87 -13.03
N GLY A 57 14.33 -11.56 -11.99
CA GLY A 57 13.39 -12.68 -12.11
C GLY A 57 12.01 -12.23 -12.54
N SER A 58 11.49 -11.14 -12.00
CA SER A 58 10.15 -10.62 -12.30
C SER A 58 10.05 -9.99 -13.70
N SER A 59 11.12 -9.34 -14.18
CA SER A 59 11.15 -8.77 -15.55
C SER A 59 10.98 -9.84 -16.63
N SER A 60 11.44 -11.06 -16.38
CA SER A 60 11.31 -12.17 -17.34
C SER A 60 9.88 -12.77 -17.41
N GLU A 61 9.08 -12.65 -16.37
CA GLU A 61 7.67 -13.07 -16.37
C GLU A 61 6.77 -12.06 -17.04
N THR A 62 7.00 -10.77 -16.82
CA THR A 62 6.24 -9.68 -17.44
C THR A 62 6.41 -9.68 -18.96
N ALA A 63 7.61 -9.92 -19.47
CA ALA A 63 7.87 -10.04 -20.90
C ALA A 63 7.14 -11.20 -21.61
N ARG A 64 6.69 -12.20 -20.86
CA ARG A 64 5.92 -13.36 -21.40
C ARG A 64 4.41 -13.17 -21.36
N GLY A 65 3.89 -12.22 -20.57
CA GLY A 65 2.47 -11.96 -20.38
C GLY A 65 1.92 -10.75 -21.12
N GLY A 66 2.73 -10.07 -21.92
CA GLY A 66 2.42 -8.78 -22.55
C GLY A 66 1.20 -8.83 -23.48
N GLY A 67 0.04 -8.45 -22.94
CA GLY A 67 -1.08 -7.96 -23.74
C GLY A 67 -0.79 -6.53 -24.24
N PRO A 68 -1.58 -6.02 -25.22
CA PRO A 68 -1.43 -4.63 -25.67
C PRO A 68 -1.56 -3.68 -24.46
N PRO A 69 -0.78 -2.58 -24.42
CA PRO A 69 -0.82 -1.63 -23.33
C PRO A 69 -2.26 -1.14 -23.13
N GLY A 70 -2.73 -1.15 -21.87
CA GLY A 70 -4.05 -0.67 -21.51
C GLY A 70 -4.18 0.86 -21.69
N PRO A 71 -5.40 1.40 -21.61
CA PRO A 71 -5.61 2.83 -21.68
C PRO A 71 -4.94 3.54 -20.49
N THR A 72 -4.46 4.76 -20.73
CA THR A 72 -3.90 5.64 -19.70
C THR A 72 -4.81 6.83 -19.47
N GLY A 73 -4.95 7.24 -18.20
CA GLY A 73 -5.61 8.48 -17.83
C GLY A 73 -4.83 9.73 -18.26
N ALA A 74 -5.36 10.90 -18.00
CA ALA A 74 -4.71 12.17 -18.30
C ALA A 74 -3.37 12.34 -17.55
N ASP A 75 -3.26 11.77 -16.35
CA ASP A 75 -2.05 11.71 -15.52
C ASP A 75 -0.98 10.72 -16.04
N GLY A 76 -1.24 10.02 -17.14
CA GLY A 76 -0.36 9.01 -17.73
C GLY A 76 -0.37 7.67 -17.03
N ARG A 77 -1.18 7.49 -15.98
CA ARG A 77 -1.28 6.22 -15.26
C ARG A 77 -2.22 5.24 -15.96
N PRO A 78 -1.93 3.93 -15.91
CA PRO A 78 -2.83 2.92 -16.44
C PRO A 78 -4.18 2.95 -15.74
N VAL A 79 -5.27 2.79 -16.51
CA VAL A 79 -6.65 2.80 -16.01
C VAL A 79 -7.46 1.67 -16.62
N LEU A 80 -8.50 1.25 -15.91
CA LEU A 80 -9.59 0.47 -16.45
C LEU A 80 -10.65 1.45 -16.95
N ASP A 81 -11.04 1.35 -18.21
CA ASP A 81 -12.05 2.23 -18.81
C ASP A 81 -12.91 1.41 -19.79
N GLY A 82 -13.47 0.30 -19.27
CA GLY A 82 -14.29 -0.64 -20.03
C GLY A 82 -15.74 -0.61 -19.57
N PHE A 83 -16.69 -0.21 -20.44
CA PHE A 83 -18.11 -0.11 -20.11
C PHE A 83 -19.03 -0.03 -21.31
N SER A 84 -20.29 -0.31 -21.08
CA SER A 84 -21.38 -0.10 -22.06
C SER A 84 -21.94 1.30 -21.92
N PHE A 85 -22.02 2.07 -23.02
CA PHE A 85 -22.40 3.49 -23.02
C PHE A 85 -23.46 3.81 -24.06
N ALA A 86 -24.57 4.37 -23.61
CA ALA A 86 -25.61 4.93 -24.46
C ALA A 86 -25.59 6.46 -24.34
N TYR A 87 -25.30 7.17 -25.45
CA TYR A 87 -25.04 8.60 -25.41
C TYR A 87 -25.63 9.39 -26.59
N ARG A 88 -25.70 10.69 -26.39
CA ARG A 88 -25.87 11.72 -27.42
C ARG A 88 -24.81 12.79 -27.24
N THR A 89 -24.54 13.53 -28.30
CA THR A 89 -23.60 14.65 -28.21
C THR A 89 -24.29 15.87 -27.59
N LEU A 90 -23.75 16.32 -26.45
CA LEU A 90 -24.13 17.57 -25.80
C LEU A 90 -23.15 18.65 -26.23
N THR A 91 -23.66 19.77 -26.76
CA THR A 91 -22.85 20.92 -27.16
C THR A 91 -23.01 22.05 -26.16
N GLY A 92 -21.90 22.46 -25.52
CA GLY A 92 -21.91 23.44 -24.43
C GLY A 92 -22.55 22.90 -23.16
N ASP A 93 -23.29 23.76 -22.49
CA ASP A 93 -23.93 23.47 -21.19
C ASP A 93 -25.20 22.64 -21.38
N GLY A 94 -25.53 21.87 -20.33
CA GLY A 94 -26.71 21.05 -20.35
C GLY A 94 -26.82 20.10 -19.18
N THR A 95 -27.91 19.34 -19.15
CA THR A 95 -28.26 18.46 -18.06
C THR A 95 -28.71 17.09 -18.55
N VAL A 96 -28.16 16.03 -18.04
CA VAL A 96 -28.67 14.66 -18.22
C VAL A 96 -29.33 14.20 -16.93
N THR A 97 -30.57 13.66 -17.04
CA THR A 97 -31.36 13.17 -15.91
C THR A 97 -31.97 11.81 -16.23
N ALA A 98 -31.92 10.88 -15.29
CA ALA A 98 -32.66 9.62 -15.38
C ALA A 98 -32.99 9.07 -14.00
N ARG A 99 -33.97 8.16 -13.95
CA ARG A 99 -34.21 7.29 -12.82
C ARG A 99 -33.57 5.95 -13.10
N VAL A 100 -32.62 5.57 -12.25
CA VAL A 100 -31.70 4.44 -12.47
C VAL A 100 -31.95 3.36 -11.41
N SER A 101 -32.04 2.10 -11.83
CA SER A 101 -32.04 0.97 -10.90
C SER A 101 -30.64 0.60 -10.42
N VAL A 102 -30.53 0.05 -9.22
CA VAL A 102 -29.33 -0.66 -8.79
C VAL A 102 -29.01 -1.75 -9.84
N PRO A 103 -27.73 -1.88 -10.26
CA PRO A 103 -27.35 -2.89 -11.23
C PRO A 103 -27.51 -4.30 -10.66
N GLU A 104 -27.99 -5.23 -11.48
CA GLU A 104 -28.17 -6.65 -11.14
C GLU A 104 -27.31 -7.52 -12.07
N GLY A 105 -26.64 -8.53 -11.51
CA GLY A 105 -25.80 -9.47 -12.27
C GLY A 105 -26.64 -10.52 -13.00
N ASP A 106 -26.01 -11.23 -13.93
CA ASP A 106 -26.58 -12.23 -14.83
C ASP A 106 -26.81 -13.63 -14.18
N GLY A 107 -26.90 -13.71 -12.86
CA GLY A 107 -27.03 -14.98 -12.11
C GLY A 107 -25.70 -15.60 -11.68
N ARG A 108 -24.57 -15.09 -12.14
CA ARG A 108 -23.21 -15.47 -11.70
C ARG A 108 -22.74 -14.71 -10.46
N GLY A 109 -23.54 -13.78 -9.98
CA GLY A 109 -23.28 -12.86 -8.89
C GLY A 109 -23.24 -11.41 -9.38
N THR A 110 -23.47 -10.48 -8.46
CA THR A 110 -23.34 -9.05 -8.73
C THR A 110 -22.11 -8.54 -7.98
N PRO A 111 -21.09 -8.02 -8.67
CA PRO A 111 -19.95 -7.40 -7.99
C PRO A 111 -20.43 -6.21 -7.15
N ASP A 112 -19.87 -6.01 -5.98
CA ASP A 112 -20.22 -4.91 -5.07
C ASP A 112 -20.05 -3.54 -5.73
N TRP A 113 -19.08 -3.42 -6.64
CA TRP A 113 -18.77 -2.23 -7.43
C TRP A 113 -19.34 -2.27 -8.87
N ALA A 114 -20.31 -3.13 -9.17
CA ALA A 114 -21.10 -2.96 -10.38
C ALA A 114 -21.76 -1.57 -10.36
N LYS A 115 -21.69 -0.81 -11.46
CA LYS A 115 -22.07 0.60 -11.54
C LYS A 115 -23.08 0.81 -12.66
N ALA A 116 -24.10 1.61 -12.40
CA ALA A 116 -25.06 2.08 -13.41
C ALA A 116 -25.41 3.54 -13.15
N GLY A 117 -25.32 4.39 -14.15
CA GLY A 117 -25.55 5.82 -13.92
C GLY A 117 -25.47 6.69 -15.16
N LEU A 118 -25.20 7.96 -14.91
CA LEU A 118 -25.06 9.01 -15.91
C LEU A 118 -23.59 9.33 -16.08
N LEU A 119 -23.17 9.61 -17.33
CA LEU A 119 -21.79 9.87 -17.69
C LEU A 119 -21.71 11.05 -18.65
N VAL A 120 -20.79 11.96 -18.39
CA VAL A 120 -20.27 12.96 -19.31
C VAL A 120 -18.80 12.68 -19.50
N LYS A 121 -18.35 12.45 -20.74
CA LYS A 121 -16.96 12.07 -21.04
C LYS A 121 -16.43 12.98 -22.16
N GLU A 122 -15.16 13.30 -22.16
CA GLU A 122 -14.58 14.12 -23.24
C GLU A 122 -14.72 13.48 -24.60
N SER A 123 -14.52 12.18 -24.69
CA SER A 123 -14.70 11.39 -25.90
C SER A 123 -14.99 9.93 -25.56
N THR A 124 -15.37 9.13 -26.53
CA THR A 124 -15.54 7.67 -26.38
C THR A 124 -14.23 6.89 -26.39
N ARG A 125 -13.08 7.57 -26.45
CA ARG A 125 -11.76 6.91 -26.37
C ARG A 125 -11.52 6.45 -24.93
N PRO A 126 -10.97 5.25 -24.74
CA PRO A 126 -10.53 4.79 -23.42
C PRO A 126 -9.46 5.74 -22.86
N GLY A 127 -9.52 5.98 -21.54
CA GLY A 127 -8.61 6.89 -20.83
C GLY A 127 -8.97 8.37 -20.90
N ALA A 128 -9.97 8.78 -21.71
CA ALA A 128 -10.41 10.18 -21.76
C ALA A 128 -11.10 10.60 -20.46
N ASP A 129 -10.94 11.86 -20.06
CA ASP A 129 -11.51 12.40 -18.84
C ASP A 129 -13.05 12.32 -18.82
N TYR A 130 -13.60 12.15 -17.63
CA TYR A 130 -15.03 11.94 -17.43
C TYR A 130 -15.52 12.45 -16.06
N ALA A 131 -16.82 12.65 -15.99
CA ALA A 131 -17.59 12.78 -14.76
C ALA A 131 -18.76 11.81 -14.79
N ALA A 132 -18.89 10.95 -13.80
CA ALA A 132 -19.93 9.93 -13.71
C ALA A 132 -20.65 9.97 -12.36
N LEU A 133 -21.96 10.05 -12.38
CA LEU A 133 -22.83 9.91 -11.22
C LEU A 133 -23.61 8.61 -11.34
N MET A 134 -23.45 7.72 -10.38
CA MET A 134 -23.91 6.34 -10.50
C MET A 134 -24.54 5.79 -9.22
N VAL A 135 -25.34 4.75 -9.37
CA VAL A 135 -25.73 3.84 -8.31
C VAL A 135 -24.84 2.60 -8.42
N THR A 136 -24.31 2.15 -7.32
CA THR A 136 -23.54 0.92 -7.24
C THR A 136 -24.35 -0.21 -6.63
N ALA A 137 -23.93 -1.45 -6.80
CA ALA A 137 -24.65 -2.60 -6.26
C ALA A 137 -24.71 -2.59 -4.71
N ARG A 138 -23.64 -2.14 -4.02
CA ARG A 138 -23.57 -2.15 -2.55
C ARG A 138 -23.07 -0.87 -1.90
N HIS A 139 -22.51 0.07 -2.65
CA HIS A 139 -21.88 1.27 -2.07
C HIS A 139 -22.73 2.55 -2.26
N GLY A 140 -24.03 2.41 -2.63
CA GLY A 140 -24.95 3.53 -2.81
C GLY A 140 -24.63 4.40 -4.01
N VAL A 141 -24.97 5.70 -3.91
CA VAL A 141 -24.65 6.69 -4.95
C VAL A 141 -23.21 7.12 -4.86
N ARG A 142 -22.54 7.26 -6.02
CA ARG A 142 -21.17 7.74 -6.15
C ARG A 142 -21.04 8.74 -7.28
N LEU A 143 -20.24 9.79 -7.06
CA LEU A 143 -19.77 10.70 -8.10
C LEU A 143 -18.28 10.46 -8.30
N GLN A 144 -17.91 10.01 -9.50
CA GLN A 144 -16.51 9.68 -9.84
C GLN A 144 -16.00 10.52 -10.99
N SER A 145 -14.72 10.89 -10.97
CA SER A 145 -14.03 11.58 -12.05
C SER A 145 -12.54 11.27 -12.05
N ALA A 146 -11.89 11.48 -13.20
CA ALA A 146 -10.45 11.29 -13.38
C ALA A 146 -9.93 9.97 -12.77
N PHE A 147 -10.73 8.91 -12.81
CA PHE A 147 -10.50 7.54 -12.31
C PHE A 147 -10.21 7.45 -10.80
N THR A 148 -9.61 8.45 -10.19
CA THR A 148 -9.14 8.43 -8.79
C THR A 148 -10.03 9.18 -7.81
N ARG A 149 -10.87 10.09 -8.27
CA ARG A 149 -11.80 10.85 -7.40
C ARG A 149 -13.09 10.08 -7.20
N ASP A 150 -13.51 9.96 -5.95
CA ASP A 150 -14.75 9.28 -5.57
C ASP A 150 -15.42 10.02 -4.41
N VAL A 151 -16.66 10.48 -4.63
CA VAL A 151 -17.46 11.17 -3.64
C VAL A 151 -18.71 10.35 -3.33
N ALA A 152 -18.93 10.04 -2.06
CA ALA A 152 -20.06 9.26 -1.60
C ALA A 152 -21.33 10.11 -1.51
N GLY A 153 -22.42 9.60 -2.08
CA GLY A 153 -23.78 10.07 -1.87
C GLY A 153 -24.54 9.19 -0.87
N SER A 154 -25.87 9.09 -1.03
CA SER A 154 -26.73 8.32 -0.13
C SER A 154 -26.67 6.82 -0.41
N ALA A 155 -26.98 6.02 0.62
CA ALA A 155 -27.17 4.57 0.47
C ALA A 155 -28.43 4.27 -0.36
N VAL A 156 -28.37 3.21 -1.17
CA VAL A 156 -29.49 2.69 -1.95
C VAL A 156 -29.64 1.21 -1.65
N PRO A 157 -30.82 0.73 -1.23
CA PRO A 157 -31.00 -0.70 -0.97
C PRO A 157 -30.93 -1.52 -2.27
N PRO A 158 -30.57 -2.82 -2.21
CA PRO A 158 -30.62 -3.71 -3.35
C PRO A 158 -31.99 -3.68 -4.04
N GLY A 159 -32.01 -3.67 -5.39
CA GLY A 159 -33.22 -3.54 -6.18
C GLY A 159 -33.88 -2.15 -6.14
N GLY A 160 -33.29 -1.20 -5.40
CA GLY A 160 -33.77 0.17 -5.30
C GLY A 160 -33.62 0.98 -6.57
N LEU A 161 -34.28 2.14 -6.58
CA LEU A 161 -34.24 3.11 -7.68
C LEU A 161 -33.76 4.44 -7.14
N ARG A 162 -32.98 5.18 -7.94
CA ARG A 162 -32.52 6.53 -7.59
C ARG A 162 -32.63 7.44 -8.80
N TRP A 163 -33.11 8.65 -8.58
CA TRP A 163 -33.02 9.70 -9.57
C TRP A 163 -31.62 10.31 -9.52
N LEU A 164 -30.99 10.41 -10.67
CA LEU A 164 -29.67 10.99 -10.86
C LEU A 164 -29.76 12.14 -11.87
N ARG A 165 -28.97 13.20 -11.64
CA ARG A 165 -28.83 14.35 -12.53
C ARG A 165 -27.39 14.81 -12.56
N LEU A 166 -26.82 14.92 -13.76
CA LEU A 166 -25.54 15.56 -14.02
C LEU A 166 -25.79 16.87 -14.78
N THR A 167 -25.29 17.97 -14.25
CA THR A 167 -25.36 19.29 -14.90
C THR A 167 -23.98 19.76 -15.26
N ARG A 168 -23.77 20.06 -16.53
CA ARG A 168 -22.53 20.63 -17.07
C ARG A 168 -22.67 22.13 -17.24
N ASP A 169 -21.68 22.88 -16.73
CA ASP A 169 -21.48 24.32 -16.91
C ASP A 169 -20.01 24.57 -17.26
N GLY A 170 -19.71 24.73 -18.54
CA GLY A 170 -18.36 24.76 -19.08
C GLY A 170 -17.59 23.45 -18.84
N ALA A 171 -16.51 23.51 -18.10
CA ALA A 171 -15.74 22.34 -17.64
C ALA A 171 -16.33 21.71 -16.38
N ARG A 172 -17.10 22.46 -15.60
CA ARG A 172 -17.64 22.01 -14.33
C ARG A 172 -18.84 21.09 -14.51
N VAL A 173 -18.85 19.97 -13.78
CA VAL A 173 -19.94 19.00 -13.77
C VAL A 173 -20.40 18.78 -12.33
N THR A 174 -21.66 19.08 -12.06
CA THR A 174 -22.27 18.90 -10.73
C THR A 174 -23.24 17.73 -10.76
N GLY A 175 -23.09 16.81 -9.80
CA GLY A 175 -23.96 15.65 -9.61
C GLY A 175 -24.99 15.88 -8.53
N TYR A 176 -26.26 15.53 -8.83
CA TYR A 176 -27.36 15.58 -7.89
C TYR A 176 -28.10 14.25 -7.85
N GLU A 177 -28.56 13.86 -6.67
CA GLU A 177 -29.42 12.69 -6.47
C GLU A 177 -30.77 13.08 -5.85
N SER A 178 -31.78 12.22 -6.06
CA SER A 178 -33.09 12.37 -5.45
C SER A 178 -33.78 11.00 -5.29
N ALA A 179 -34.52 10.83 -4.22
CA ALA A 179 -35.38 9.65 -4.01
C ALA A 179 -36.70 9.70 -4.81
N ASP A 180 -37.24 10.88 -4.99
CA ASP A 180 -38.61 11.11 -5.56
C ASP A 180 -38.59 11.87 -6.90
N GLY A 181 -37.45 12.40 -7.32
CA GLY A 181 -37.27 13.23 -8.51
C GLY A 181 -37.75 14.67 -8.32
N ARG A 182 -38.05 15.08 -7.09
CA ARG A 182 -38.52 16.44 -6.73
C ARG A 182 -37.52 17.15 -5.82
N ALA A 183 -37.17 16.54 -4.69
CA ALA A 183 -36.18 17.06 -3.79
C ALA A 183 -34.77 16.56 -4.25
N TRP A 184 -33.90 17.49 -4.64
CA TRP A 184 -32.56 17.19 -5.16
C TRP A 184 -31.49 17.57 -4.14
N HIS A 185 -30.57 16.67 -3.92
CA HIS A 185 -29.40 16.86 -3.07
C HIS A 185 -28.14 16.82 -3.92
N GLU A 186 -27.29 17.79 -3.76
CA GLU A 186 -25.97 17.78 -4.41
C GLU A 186 -25.09 16.70 -3.78
N VAL A 187 -24.48 15.85 -4.63
CA VAL A 187 -23.48 14.87 -4.23
C VAL A 187 -22.10 15.49 -4.27
N GLY A 188 -21.84 16.32 -5.28
CA GLY A 188 -20.58 17.04 -5.41
C GLY A 188 -20.41 17.66 -6.79
N THR A 189 -19.28 18.36 -6.94
CA THR A 189 -18.89 19.04 -8.18
C THR A 189 -17.47 18.63 -8.55
N VAL A 190 -17.22 18.35 -9.84
CA VAL A 190 -15.95 17.95 -10.42
C VAL A 190 -15.69 18.75 -11.70
N ASP A 191 -14.42 18.93 -12.05
CA ASP A 191 -14.02 19.58 -13.28
C ASP A 191 -13.53 18.53 -14.31
N LEU A 192 -13.96 18.66 -15.57
CA LEU A 192 -13.54 17.79 -16.69
C LEU A 192 -12.14 18.16 -17.16
N ASP A 193 -11.71 19.42 -16.97
CA ASP A 193 -10.36 19.90 -17.22
C ASP A 193 -9.55 19.97 -15.89
N GLY A 194 -9.42 18.83 -15.23
CA GLY A 194 -8.63 18.71 -14.00
C GLY A 194 -7.16 19.10 -14.20
N PRO A 195 -6.36 19.16 -13.13
CA PRO A 195 -4.96 19.60 -13.17
C PRO A 195 -4.08 18.80 -14.14
N ASP A 196 -4.49 17.58 -14.45
CA ASP A 196 -3.75 16.66 -15.33
C ASP A 196 -4.31 16.62 -16.77
N SER A 197 -5.38 17.36 -17.06
CA SER A 197 -5.99 17.44 -18.39
C SER A 197 -5.06 18.12 -19.40
N LYS A 198 -5.00 17.57 -20.61
CA LYS A 198 -4.13 18.08 -21.71
C LYS A 198 -4.68 19.31 -22.43
N GLY A 199 -5.72 19.94 -21.90
CA GLY A 199 -6.33 21.13 -22.53
C GLY A 199 -7.70 21.48 -21.96
N PRO A 200 -8.35 22.55 -22.47
CA PRO A 200 -9.67 22.93 -22.03
C PRO A 200 -10.71 21.86 -22.41
N ALA A 201 -11.74 21.71 -21.60
CA ALA A 201 -12.85 20.78 -21.85
C ALA A 201 -13.47 21.01 -23.22
N PRO A 202 -13.70 19.96 -24.04
CA PRO A 202 -14.26 20.08 -25.38
C PRO A 202 -15.63 20.74 -25.36
N HIS A 203 -15.92 21.57 -26.36
CA HIS A 203 -17.22 22.23 -26.52
C HIS A 203 -18.38 21.25 -26.70
N ALA A 204 -18.14 20.12 -27.39
CA ALA A 204 -19.10 19.05 -27.61
C ALA A 204 -18.60 17.73 -27.00
N VAL A 205 -19.40 17.11 -26.15
CA VAL A 205 -19.05 15.90 -25.38
C VAL A 205 -20.14 14.84 -25.49
N PRO A 206 -19.82 13.54 -25.52
CA PRO A 206 -20.78 12.48 -25.31
C PRO A 206 -21.33 12.55 -23.87
N ALA A 207 -22.65 12.60 -23.74
CA ALA A 207 -23.39 12.62 -22.49
C ALA A 207 -24.55 11.62 -22.53
N GLY A 208 -24.72 10.83 -21.48
CA GLY A 208 -25.74 9.78 -21.47
C GLY A 208 -25.70 8.91 -20.23
N PHE A 209 -25.95 7.61 -20.43
CA PHE A 209 -26.03 6.64 -19.35
C PHE A 209 -25.19 5.40 -19.65
N PHE A 210 -24.66 4.76 -18.60
CA PHE A 210 -23.69 3.68 -18.72
C PHE A 210 -23.93 2.57 -17.69
N VAL A 211 -23.34 1.40 -17.96
CA VAL A 211 -23.28 0.25 -17.05
C VAL A 211 -21.89 -0.36 -17.11
N THR A 212 -21.33 -0.71 -15.94
CA THR A 212 -20.13 -1.52 -15.77
C THR A 212 -20.42 -2.72 -14.86
N SER A 213 -19.63 -3.75 -15.01
CA SER A 213 -19.61 -4.91 -14.12
C SER A 213 -18.17 -5.41 -13.99
N PRO A 214 -17.45 -5.04 -12.92
CA PRO A 214 -16.09 -5.53 -12.67
C PRO A 214 -16.06 -7.05 -12.54
N ASP A 215 -14.94 -7.67 -12.91
CA ASP A 215 -14.75 -9.10 -12.72
C ASP A 215 -14.81 -9.48 -11.24
N ILE A 216 -15.41 -10.62 -10.94
CA ILE A 216 -15.33 -11.22 -9.62
C ILE A 216 -14.00 -11.98 -9.53
N GLN A 217 -13.16 -11.50 -8.62
CA GLN A 217 -11.91 -12.18 -8.27
C GLN A 217 -12.20 -13.26 -7.25
N SER A 218 -12.03 -14.52 -7.62
CA SER A 218 -12.01 -15.65 -6.71
C SER A 218 -10.58 -16.16 -6.57
N ARG A 219 -10.25 -16.57 -5.36
CA ARG A 219 -8.92 -17.03 -5.05
C ARG A 219 -8.97 -18.45 -4.54
N GLU A 220 -8.18 -19.31 -5.16
CA GLU A 220 -7.86 -20.62 -4.64
C GLU A 220 -6.43 -20.60 -4.10
N ARG A 221 -6.28 -20.99 -2.84
CA ARG A 221 -4.99 -21.21 -2.21
C ARG A 221 -4.77 -22.70 -2.06
N GLU A 222 -3.78 -23.21 -2.78
CA GLU A 222 -3.19 -24.50 -2.53
C GLU A 222 -1.85 -24.31 -1.82
N PHE A 223 -1.39 -25.35 -1.11
CA PHE A 223 -0.16 -25.28 -0.33
C PHE A 223 1.03 -24.85 -1.23
N GLY A 224 1.53 -23.63 -1.01
CA GLY A 224 2.68 -23.07 -1.74
C GLY A 224 2.36 -22.31 -3.03
N SER A 225 1.08 -22.20 -3.43
CA SER A 225 0.66 -21.39 -4.57
C SER A 225 -0.65 -20.66 -4.28
N ALA A 226 -0.79 -19.46 -4.82
CA ALA A 226 -2.05 -18.74 -4.83
C ALA A 226 -2.39 -18.42 -6.29
N SER A 227 -3.54 -18.86 -6.76
CA SER A 227 -4.09 -18.48 -8.04
C SER A 227 -5.23 -17.48 -7.85
N VAL A 228 -5.24 -16.42 -8.63
CA VAL A 228 -6.36 -15.50 -8.71
C VAL A 228 -7.11 -15.82 -9.99
N ASP A 229 -8.29 -16.42 -9.83
CA ASP A 229 -9.20 -16.63 -10.94
C ASP A 229 -10.10 -15.40 -11.08
N GLN A 230 -10.12 -14.82 -12.30
CA GLN A 230 -10.96 -13.68 -12.64
C GLN A 230 -12.13 -14.15 -13.48
N ARG A 231 -13.33 -14.09 -12.91
CA ARG A 231 -14.55 -14.43 -13.63
C ARG A 231 -15.23 -13.18 -14.18
N PRO A 232 -15.34 -13.07 -15.52
CA PRO A 232 -16.07 -11.98 -16.14
C PRO A 232 -17.54 -11.98 -15.68
N THR A 233 -18.05 -10.80 -15.38
CA THR A 233 -19.45 -10.59 -15.02
C THR A 233 -20.11 -9.60 -15.97
N VAL A 234 -21.42 -9.70 -16.05
CA VAL A 234 -22.28 -8.73 -16.76
C VAL A 234 -23.35 -8.26 -15.80
N SER A 235 -23.53 -6.98 -15.68
CA SER A 235 -24.63 -6.40 -14.93
C SER A 235 -25.59 -5.66 -15.85
N THR A 236 -26.84 -5.62 -15.46
CA THR A 236 -27.94 -4.97 -16.18
C THR A 236 -28.61 -3.94 -15.29
N ALA A 237 -28.93 -2.78 -15.83
CA ALA A 237 -29.68 -1.76 -15.13
C ALA A 237 -30.79 -1.16 -16.02
N ARG A 238 -31.85 -0.70 -15.36
CA ARG A 238 -32.98 -0.01 -16.01
C ARG A 238 -32.82 1.49 -15.83
N PHE A 239 -33.07 2.21 -16.93
CA PHE A 239 -33.02 3.66 -17.02
C PHE A 239 -34.41 4.18 -17.47
N ASP A 240 -35.19 4.73 -16.53
CA ASP A 240 -36.49 5.32 -16.83
C ASP A 240 -36.34 6.84 -16.93
N ARG A 241 -37.25 7.45 -17.73
CA ARG A 241 -37.39 8.92 -17.87
C ARG A 241 -36.05 9.61 -18.19
N VAL A 242 -35.27 9.02 -19.07
CA VAL A 242 -34.00 9.58 -19.52
C VAL A 242 -34.26 10.87 -20.31
N ARG A 243 -33.63 11.96 -19.89
CA ARG A 243 -33.70 13.28 -20.55
C ARG A 243 -32.31 13.85 -20.70
N LEU A 244 -32.06 14.49 -21.81
CA LEU A 244 -30.91 15.31 -22.07
C LEU A 244 -31.36 16.69 -22.50
N ASP A 245 -31.24 17.66 -21.60
CA ASP A 245 -31.65 19.06 -21.78
C ASP A 245 -30.38 19.89 -22.09
N GLY A 246 -30.48 20.77 -23.08
CA GLY A 246 -29.35 21.57 -23.59
C GLY A 246 -29.29 21.54 -25.12
N ARG A 247 -28.21 22.07 -25.69
CA ARG A 247 -27.99 22.02 -27.16
C ARG A 247 -27.53 20.61 -27.57
N ALA A 248 -28.47 19.66 -27.52
CA ALA A 248 -28.28 18.31 -28.04
C ALA A 248 -28.90 18.16 -29.41
N ARG A 249 -28.25 17.50 -30.33
CA ARG A 249 -28.87 17.12 -31.59
C ARG A 249 -30.02 16.14 -31.33
N PRO A 250 -31.19 16.25 -32.01
CA PRO A 250 -32.31 15.32 -31.84
C PRO A 250 -32.02 13.98 -32.55
N GLU A 251 -30.91 13.32 -32.13
CA GLU A 251 -30.47 12.03 -32.63
C GLU A 251 -31.00 10.89 -31.75
N ARG A 252 -31.04 9.68 -32.30
CA ARG A 252 -31.26 8.47 -31.50
C ARG A 252 -30.10 8.28 -30.53
N TRP A 253 -30.33 7.63 -29.40
CA TRP A 253 -29.26 7.20 -28.49
C TRP A 253 -28.31 6.26 -29.24
N ARG A 254 -27.04 6.62 -29.27
CA ARG A 254 -25.97 5.80 -29.84
C ARG A 254 -25.45 4.89 -28.75
N HIS A 255 -25.26 3.62 -29.06
CA HIS A 255 -24.69 2.64 -28.12
C HIS A 255 -23.31 2.24 -28.59
N VAL A 256 -22.36 2.16 -27.64
CA VAL A 256 -20.97 1.74 -27.85
C VAL A 256 -20.43 1.03 -26.62
N GLY A 257 -19.62 0.00 -26.85
CA GLY A 257 -18.70 -0.52 -25.84
C GLY A 257 -17.43 0.34 -25.85
N VAL A 258 -17.10 0.96 -24.74
CA VAL A 258 -15.84 1.72 -24.57
C VAL A 258 -14.82 0.78 -23.97
N GLY A 259 -13.60 0.73 -24.51
CA GLY A 259 -12.41 0.14 -23.90
C GLY A 259 -12.50 -1.32 -23.42
N GLY A 260 -13.49 -2.05 -23.84
CA GLY A 260 -13.69 -3.44 -23.42
C GLY A 260 -12.73 -4.41 -24.13
N ASP A 261 -12.48 -5.56 -23.54
CA ASP A 261 -11.86 -6.69 -24.22
C ASP A 261 -12.75 -7.05 -25.43
N PRO A 262 -12.18 -7.10 -26.65
CA PRO A 262 -12.93 -7.49 -27.85
C PRO A 262 -13.61 -8.86 -27.78
N ARG A 263 -13.18 -9.69 -26.83
CA ARG A 263 -13.75 -11.03 -26.55
C ARG A 263 -14.93 -10.99 -25.59
N ARG A 264 -15.22 -9.83 -24.99
CA ARG A 264 -16.36 -9.64 -24.08
C ARG A 264 -17.50 -8.96 -24.81
N ASP A 265 -18.72 -9.35 -24.47
CA ASP A 265 -19.90 -8.69 -24.99
C ASP A 265 -19.88 -7.21 -24.63
N ALA A 266 -19.98 -6.34 -25.64
CA ALA A 266 -20.04 -4.89 -25.47
C ALA A 266 -21.31 -4.45 -24.67
N GLY A 267 -22.10 -5.40 -24.25
CA GLY A 267 -23.41 -5.15 -23.62
C GLY A 267 -24.49 -4.86 -24.65
N GLU A 268 -25.71 -4.74 -24.20
CA GLU A 268 -26.87 -4.53 -25.07
C GLU A 268 -27.76 -3.41 -24.56
N LEU A 269 -28.15 -2.52 -25.48
CA LEU A 269 -29.16 -1.48 -25.24
C LEU A 269 -30.51 -1.95 -25.78
N ARG A 270 -31.50 -2.15 -24.90
CA ARG A 270 -32.86 -2.53 -25.26
C ARG A 270 -33.86 -1.47 -24.81
N PRO A 271 -34.80 -1.05 -25.66
CA PRO A 271 -35.95 -0.27 -25.21
C PRO A 271 -36.77 -1.08 -24.21
N SER A 272 -37.22 -0.46 -23.12
CA SER A 272 -38.01 -1.10 -22.06
C SER A 272 -39.10 -0.13 -21.56
N GLY A 273 -40.32 -0.31 -22.00
CA GLY A 273 -41.42 0.61 -21.68
C GLY A 273 -41.14 2.03 -22.16
N SER A 274 -41.18 3.01 -21.24
CA SER A 274 -40.80 4.40 -21.51
C SER A 274 -39.32 4.73 -21.32
N GLY A 275 -38.48 3.72 -21.12
CA GLY A 275 -37.06 3.85 -20.85
C GLY A 275 -36.20 2.86 -21.61
N PHE A 276 -35.07 2.48 -20.99
CA PHE A 276 -34.07 1.59 -21.57
C PHE A 276 -33.59 0.61 -20.52
N THR A 277 -33.21 -0.57 -20.96
CA THR A 277 -32.38 -1.52 -20.23
C THR A 277 -31.03 -1.56 -20.92
N LEU A 278 -29.95 -1.40 -20.14
CA LEU A 278 -28.58 -1.46 -20.62
C LEU A 278 -27.85 -2.52 -19.82
N SER A 279 -27.15 -3.41 -20.50
CA SER A 279 -26.21 -4.34 -19.88
C SER A 279 -24.78 -3.95 -20.21
N GLY A 280 -23.84 -4.30 -19.31
CA GLY A 280 -22.42 -3.97 -19.52
C GLY A 280 -21.51 -4.81 -18.63
N SER A 281 -20.25 -4.95 -19.07
CA SER A 281 -19.13 -5.57 -18.37
C SER A 281 -17.97 -4.57 -18.26
N GLY A 282 -16.92 -4.93 -17.55
CA GLY A 282 -15.73 -4.09 -17.36
C GLY A 282 -15.83 -3.13 -16.19
N ASP A 283 -14.89 -2.21 -16.08
CA ASP A 283 -14.86 -1.22 -14.98
C ASP A 283 -14.35 0.14 -15.44
N ILE A 284 -14.73 1.19 -14.70
CA ILE A 284 -14.12 2.52 -14.76
C ILE A 284 -13.42 2.72 -13.42
N ALA A 285 -12.08 2.58 -13.41
CA ALA A 285 -11.30 2.58 -12.17
C ALA A 285 -9.81 2.82 -12.45
N PRO A 286 -9.01 3.27 -11.47
CA PRO A 286 -7.57 3.21 -11.60
C PRO A 286 -7.11 1.75 -11.65
N THR A 287 -6.12 1.45 -12.49
CA THR A 287 -5.46 0.15 -12.44
C THR A 287 -4.51 0.12 -11.26
N THR A 288 -4.66 -0.86 -10.37
CA THR A 288 -3.67 -1.15 -9.35
C THR A 288 -2.68 -2.17 -9.93
N PRO A 289 -1.38 -1.84 -9.99
CA PRO A 289 -0.37 -2.84 -10.34
C PRO A 289 -0.52 -4.09 -9.45
N PRO A 290 -0.29 -5.28 -9.97
CA PRO A 290 -0.41 -6.52 -9.20
C PRO A 290 0.58 -6.57 -8.03
N ASN A 291 1.74 -5.91 -8.18
CA ASN A 291 2.79 -5.86 -7.19
C ASN A 291 3.22 -4.41 -6.90
N ASP A 292 3.67 -4.16 -5.68
CA ASP A 292 4.22 -2.86 -5.28
C ASP A 292 5.71 -2.79 -5.65
N LEU A 293 6.10 -1.85 -6.50
CA LEU A 293 7.49 -1.65 -6.93
C LEU A 293 8.46 -1.53 -5.75
N ALA A 294 8.08 -0.78 -4.70
CA ALA A 294 8.94 -0.60 -3.55
C ALA A 294 9.11 -1.91 -2.77
N VAL A 295 8.04 -2.71 -2.64
CA VAL A 295 8.12 -4.02 -1.97
C VAL A 295 9.04 -4.95 -2.75
N MET A 296 8.90 -5.03 -4.08
CA MET A 296 9.76 -5.85 -4.94
C MET A 296 11.23 -5.40 -4.90
N ALA A 297 11.48 -4.09 -5.01
CA ALA A 297 12.83 -3.54 -4.94
C ALA A 297 13.50 -3.71 -3.57
N LEU A 298 12.71 -3.93 -2.50
CA LEU A 298 13.17 -4.10 -1.14
C LEU A 298 13.02 -5.54 -0.59
N ASP A 299 12.71 -6.49 -1.46
CA ASP A 299 12.51 -7.89 -1.07
C ASP A 299 13.71 -8.48 -0.31
N GLY A 300 14.91 -8.11 -0.70
CA GLY A 300 16.15 -8.50 0.00
C GLY A 300 16.23 -8.06 1.47
N VAL A 301 15.44 -7.07 1.91
CA VAL A 301 15.39 -6.64 3.32
C VAL A 301 14.93 -7.79 4.22
N GLN A 302 14.06 -8.68 3.73
CA GLN A 302 13.56 -9.83 4.47
C GLN A 302 14.69 -10.85 4.79
N LEU A 303 15.69 -10.99 3.93
CA LEU A 303 16.85 -11.83 4.22
C LEU A 303 17.92 -11.07 4.99
N GLY A 304 18.15 -9.80 4.69
CA GLY A 304 19.08 -8.93 5.39
C GLY A 304 18.76 -8.81 6.89
N LEU A 305 17.46 -8.84 7.27
CA LEU A 305 17.03 -8.79 8.67
C LEU A 305 17.65 -9.89 9.55
N VAL A 306 17.86 -11.08 9.01
CA VAL A 306 18.42 -12.22 9.78
C VAL A 306 19.84 -11.89 10.23
N LEU A 307 20.65 -11.32 9.35
CA LEU A 307 22.04 -10.93 9.66
C LEU A 307 22.05 -9.75 10.64
N VAL A 308 21.19 -8.76 10.44
CA VAL A 308 21.05 -7.61 11.35
C VAL A 308 20.60 -8.07 12.74
N ALA A 309 19.64 -8.97 12.83
CA ALA A 309 19.19 -9.55 14.09
C ALA A 309 20.29 -10.36 14.77
N ALA A 310 21.06 -11.14 14.01
CA ALA A 310 22.22 -11.88 14.55
C ALA A 310 23.23 -10.93 15.19
N VAL A 311 23.54 -9.79 14.55
CA VAL A 311 24.43 -8.77 15.14
C VAL A 311 23.83 -8.22 16.43
N GLY A 312 22.52 -7.90 16.46
CA GLY A 312 21.82 -7.44 17.65
C GLY A 312 21.94 -8.41 18.82
N VAL A 313 21.69 -9.71 18.58
CA VAL A 313 21.85 -10.76 19.59
C VAL A 313 23.33 -10.88 20.04
N LEU A 314 24.25 -10.98 19.10
CA LEU A 314 25.68 -11.18 19.40
C LEU A 314 26.29 -10.00 20.16
N PHE A 315 25.82 -8.78 19.92
CA PHE A 315 26.32 -7.57 20.58
C PHE A 315 26.15 -7.58 22.10
N VAL A 316 25.15 -8.30 22.59
CA VAL A 316 24.95 -8.47 24.04
C VAL A 316 25.43 -9.84 24.54
N THR A 317 25.17 -10.93 23.79
CA THR A 317 25.47 -12.29 24.26
C THR A 317 26.96 -12.59 24.28
N ALA A 318 27.77 -11.95 23.43
CA ALA A 318 29.23 -12.09 23.43
C ALA A 318 29.87 -11.65 24.76
N GLU A 319 29.29 -10.67 25.44
CA GLU A 319 29.78 -10.23 26.77
C GLU A 319 29.39 -11.22 27.88
N TYR A 320 28.19 -11.84 27.79
CA TYR A 320 27.80 -12.91 28.72
C TYR A 320 28.74 -14.13 28.62
N ARG A 321 29.04 -14.57 27.39
CA ARG A 321 29.88 -15.74 27.13
C ARG A 321 31.33 -15.57 27.60
N ARG A 322 31.86 -14.35 27.57
CA ARG A 322 33.26 -14.04 27.95
C ARG A 322 33.38 -13.56 29.39
N GLY A 323 32.28 -13.54 30.18
CA GLY A 323 32.27 -13.04 31.55
C GLY A 323 32.53 -11.53 31.69
N MET A 324 32.75 -10.82 30.60
CA MET A 324 33.06 -9.38 30.60
C MET A 324 31.93 -8.53 31.10
N ILE A 325 30.69 -9.07 31.18
CA ILE A 325 29.54 -8.34 31.68
C ILE A 325 29.73 -7.93 33.15
N ARG A 326 30.46 -8.75 33.94
CA ARG A 326 30.76 -8.45 35.36
C ARG A 326 31.65 -7.22 35.47
N THR A 327 32.70 -7.12 34.66
CA THR A 327 33.60 -5.96 34.67
C THR A 327 32.92 -4.71 34.14
N THR A 328 32.11 -4.82 33.10
CA THR A 328 31.32 -3.68 32.56
C THR A 328 30.32 -3.16 33.59
N LEU A 329 29.66 -4.04 34.33
CA LEU A 329 28.67 -3.68 35.40
C LEU A 329 29.34 -3.19 36.66
N ALA A 330 30.58 -3.64 36.99
CA ALA A 330 31.34 -3.14 38.12
C ALA A 330 31.78 -1.67 37.92
N LEU A 331 32.10 -1.29 36.68
CA LEU A 331 32.49 0.08 36.28
C LEU A 331 31.30 1.02 36.17
N SER A 332 30.07 0.50 35.93
CA SER A 332 28.85 1.32 35.84
C SER A 332 27.73 0.75 36.70
N PRO A 333 27.46 1.35 37.88
CA PRO A 333 26.45 0.84 38.82
C PRO A 333 25.01 0.93 38.29
N ARG A 334 24.79 1.70 37.19
CA ARG A 334 23.47 1.88 36.58
C ARG A 334 23.30 0.94 35.39
N ARG A 335 23.15 -0.36 35.64
CA ARG A 335 23.04 -1.47 34.66
C ARG A 335 22.09 -1.19 33.48
N GLY A 336 20.95 -0.55 33.75
CA GLY A 336 19.99 -0.21 32.70
C GLY A 336 20.52 0.80 31.66
N ARG A 337 21.40 1.73 32.06
CA ARG A 337 22.01 2.70 31.14
C ARG A 337 22.95 2.05 30.14
N VAL A 338 23.66 0.99 30.54
CA VAL A 338 24.55 0.23 29.66
C VAL A 338 23.73 -0.47 28.56
N LEU A 339 22.62 -1.12 28.91
CA LEU A 339 21.75 -1.77 27.92
C LEU A 339 21.10 -0.76 26.97
N LEU A 340 20.66 0.40 27.51
CA LEU A 340 20.15 1.49 26.66
C LEU A 340 21.21 2.06 25.73
N ALA A 341 22.47 2.24 26.20
CA ALA A 341 23.56 2.69 25.34
C ALA A 341 23.83 1.69 24.20
N LYS A 342 23.80 0.38 24.51
CA LYS A 342 23.89 -0.68 23.50
C LYS A 342 22.74 -0.61 22.49
N ALA A 343 21.50 -0.43 22.96
CA ALA A 343 20.33 -0.31 22.09
C ALA A 343 20.43 0.90 21.14
N VAL A 344 20.88 2.05 21.66
CA VAL A 344 21.10 3.25 20.83
C VAL A 344 22.18 3.01 19.78
N VAL A 345 23.32 2.44 20.17
CA VAL A 345 24.43 2.20 19.23
C VAL A 345 24.04 1.20 18.14
N ILE A 346 23.47 0.04 18.52
CA ILE A 346 23.10 -0.98 17.54
C ILE A 346 21.95 -0.49 16.64
N GLY A 347 20.97 0.22 17.20
CA GLY A 347 19.87 0.81 16.44
C GLY A 347 20.37 1.84 15.42
N ALA A 348 21.24 2.77 15.83
CA ALA A 348 21.79 3.79 14.94
C ALA A 348 22.65 3.18 13.81
N VAL A 349 23.49 2.21 14.13
CA VAL A 349 24.35 1.55 13.13
C VAL A 349 23.53 0.70 12.16
N SER A 350 22.55 -0.06 12.68
CA SER A 350 21.64 -0.84 11.83
C SER A 350 20.76 0.05 10.96
N PHE A 351 20.35 1.22 11.46
CA PHE A 351 19.63 2.22 10.67
C PHE A 351 20.51 2.76 9.53
N ALA A 352 21.74 3.16 9.82
CA ALA A 352 22.68 3.66 8.81
C ALA A 352 23.01 2.59 7.75
N ALA A 353 23.28 1.35 8.17
CA ALA A 353 23.49 0.23 7.26
C ALA A 353 22.22 -0.08 6.45
N GLY A 354 21.04 0.01 7.08
CA GLY A 354 19.75 -0.14 6.44
C GLY A 354 19.51 0.92 5.37
N LEU A 355 19.81 2.20 5.64
CA LEU A 355 19.72 3.25 4.63
C LEU A 355 20.60 2.93 3.41
N VAL A 356 21.86 2.58 3.63
CA VAL A 356 22.76 2.19 2.53
C VAL A 356 22.19 1.02 1.75
N ALA A 357 21.69 -0.01 2.45
CA ALA A 357 21.13 -1.19 1.81
C ALA A 357 19.89 -0.89 0.98
N THR A 358 18.90 -0.16 1.54
CA THR A 358 17.62 0.12 0.88
C THR A 358 17.78 1.07 -0.31
N PHE A 359 18.58 2.14 -0.17
CA PHE A 359 18.83 3.06 -1.29
C PHE A 359 19.60 2.37 -2.42
N THR A 360 20.65 1.57 -2.09
CA THR A 360 21.38 0.84 -3.12
C THR A 360 20.51 -0.23 -3.77
N ALA A 361 19.72 -0.98 -3.00
CA ALA A 361 18.80 -1.99 -3.52
C ALA A 361 17.80 -1.35 -4.51
N TYR A 362 17.19 -0.23 -4.13
CA TYR A 362 16.29 0.50 -5.02
C TYR A 362 17.00 0.95 -6.32
N LEU A 363 18.18 1.57 -6.21
CA LEU A 363 18.90 2.08 -7.39
C LEU A 363 19.28 0.99 -8.40
N VAL A 364 19.63 -0.22 -7.92
CA VAL A 364 20.00 -1.33 -8.82
C VAL A 364 18.80 -2.14 -9.33
N SER A 365 17.66 -2.09 -8.63
CA SER A 365 16.45 -2.86 -8.96
C SER A 365 15.42 -2.05 -9.75
N ALA A 366 15.48 -0.72 -9.70
CA ALA A 366 14.47 0.14 -10.32
C ALA A 366 14.41 0.00 -11.84
N ASP A 367 15.55 -0.01 -12.52
CA ASP A 367 15.60 -0.12 -13.98
C ASP A 367 15.11 -1.49 -14.48
N PRO A 368 15.57 -2.64 -13.94
CA PRO A 368 15.04 -3.95 -14.31
C PRO A 368 13.53 -4.11 -14.05
N LEU A 369 12.99 -3.48 -12.99
CA LEU A 369 11.57 -3.58 -12.64
C LEU A 369 10.67 -2.72 -13.52
N ARG A 370 11.18 -1.58 -14.05
CA ARG A 370 10.40 -0.74 -14.95
C ARG A 370 10.16 -1.39 -16.30
N GLY A 371 11.11 -2.22 -16.75
CA GLY A 371 11.05 -2.84 -18.09
C GLY A 371 11.09 -1.81 -19.21
N ASP A 372 10.93 -2.30 -20.44
CA ASP A 372 10.86 -1.48 -21.67
C ASP A 372 9.40 -1.21 -22.11
N ASP A 373 8.41 -1.48 -21.25
CA ASP A 373 6.99 -1.32 -21.56
C ASP A 373 6.60 0.17 -21.61
N ASP A 374 5.84 0.56 -22.64
CA ASP A 374 5.26 1.89 -22.81
C ASP A 374 3.72 1.78 -22.92
N PRO A 375 2.94 2.22 -21.92
CA PRO A 375 3.33 2.87 -20.66
C PRO A 375 3.91 1.88 -19.63
N PRO A 376 4.83 2.33 -18.77
CA PRO A 376 5.43 1.48 -17.76
C PRO A 376 4.37 0.98 -16.77
N LEU A 377 4.41 -0.31 -16.43
CA LEU A 377 3.47 -0.94 -15.49
C LEU A 377 3.44 -0.26 -14.12
N PHE A 378 4.58 0.28 -13.73
CA PHE A 378 4.76 0.96 -12.45
C PHE A 378 4.97 2.44 -12.69
N GLY A 379 4.20 3.23 -13.20
CA GLY A 379 4.36 4.68 -13.36
C GLY A 379 5.71 5.31 -12.96
N ASP A 380 5.98 6.55 -13.22
CA ASP A 380 7.22 7.25 -12.83
C ASP A 380 7.26 7.44 -11.30
N ILE A 381 7.64 6.39 -10.55
CA ILE A 381 7.88 6.50 -9.11
C ILE A 381 9.28 7.07 -8.91
N SER A 382 9.33 8.34 -8.58
CA SER A 382 10.56 9.08 -8.29
C SER A 382 11.01 8.87 -6.84
N LEU A 383 12.32 8.93 -6.59
CA LEU A 383 12.85 9.04 -5.22
C LEU A 383 12.32 10.27 -4.47
N ALA A 384 11.89 11.30 -5.20
CA ALA A 384 11.29 12.51 -4.62
C ALA A 384 9.85 12.28 -4.14
N ASP A 385 9.20 11.17 -4.54
CA ASP A 385 7.85 10.87 -4.10
C ASP A 385 7.85 10.46 -2.63
N GLY A 386 6.98 11.12 -1.85
CA GLY A 386 6.86 10.88 -0.42
C GLY A 386 6.67 9.40 -0.04
N PRO A 387 5.83 8.62 -0.72
CA PRO A 387 5.65 7.18 -0.47
C PRO A 387 6.94 6.36 -0.67
N MET A 388 7.72 6.61 -1.73
CA MET A 388 8.96 5.89 -1.97
C MET A 388 10.03 6.21 -0.93
N LEU A 389 10.25 7.49 -0.63
CA LEU A 389 11.18 7.90 0.42
C LEU A 389 10.80 7.31 1.78
N ARG A 390 9.50 7.29 2.10
CA ARG A 390 8.98 6.60 3.31
C ARG A 390 9.32 5.12 3.30
N ALA A 391 9.16 4.41 2.19
CA ALA A 391 9.46 2.99 2.08
C ALA A 391 10.95 2.70 2.33
N LEU A 392 11.85 3.48 1.75
CA LEU A 392 13.29 3.32 1.91
C LEU A 392 13.75 3.61 3.35
N VAL A 393 13.40 4.79 3.87
CA VAL A 393 13.77 5.21 5.23
C VAL A 393 13.07 4.35 6.28
N GLY A 394 11.80 4.01 6.04
CA GLY A 394 11.00 3.15 6.90
C GLY A 394 11.58 1.73 6.99
N SER A 395 12.03 1.14 5.89
CA SER A 395 12.69 -0.18 5.90
C SER A 395 14.01 -0.15 6.69
N ALA A 396 14.77 0.93 6.58
CA ALA A 396 15.94 1.11 7.42
C ALA A 396 15.57 1.19 8.93
N ALA A 397 14.46 1.86 9.26
CA ALA A 397 13.93 1.91 10.62
C ALA A 397 13.43 0.53 11.10
N VAL A 398 12.82 -0.26 10.23
CA VAL A 398 12.45 -1.66 10.53
C VAL A 398 13.69 -2.47 10.91
N LEU A 399 14.76 -2.42 10.13
CA LEU A 399 16.01 -3.12 10.44
C LEU A 399 16.61 -2.66 11.77
N ALA A 400 16.57 -1.36 12.07
CA ALA A 400 17.04 -0.82 13.35
C ALA A 400 16.20 -1.34 14.54
N LEU A 401 14.88 -1.35 14.41
CA LEU A 401 13.97 -1.86 15.44
C LEU A 401 14.13 -3.37 15.66
N ILE A 402 14.35 -4.13 14.60
CA ILE A 402 14.66 -5.57 14.67
C ILE A 402 15.99 -5.79 15.41
N ALA A 403 17.03 -5.00 15.13
CA ALA A 403 18.30 -5.09 15.86
C ALA A 403 18.12 -4.81 17.36
N VAL A 404 17.33 -3.81 17.74
CA VAL A 404 17.03 -3.47 19.13
C VAL A 404 16.20 -4.57 19.80
N LEU A 405 15.19 -5.11 19.11
CA LEU A 405 14.39 -6.23 19.60
C LEU A 405 15.27 -7.47 19.83
N ALA A 406 16.13 -7.79 18.86
CA ALA A 406 17.08 -8.91 18.94
C ALA A 406 18.10 -8.75 20.08
N LEU A 407 18.61 -7.53 20.30
CA LEU A 407 19.43 -7.18 21.46
C LEU A 407 18.67 -7.46 22.77
N GLY A 408 17.41 -7.00 22.87
CA GLY A 408 16.57 -7.24 24.06
C GLY A 408 16.33 -8.72 24.32
N LEU A 409 16.03 -9.52 23.29
CA LEU A 409 15.90 -10.98 23.39
C LEU A 409 17.20 -11.64 23.83
N GLY A 410 18.34 -11.23 23.27
CA GLY A 410 19.66 -11.70 23.69
C GLY A 410 19.96 -11.43 25.15
N ALA A 411 19.57 -10.26 25.67
CA ALA A 411 19.71 -9.90 27.08
C ALA A 411 18.77 -10.70 28.01
N LEU A 412 17.53 -10.98 27.53
CA LEU A 412 16.54 -11.78 28.26
C LEU A 412 16.94 -13.26 28.34
N LEU A 413 17.27 -13.85 27.21
CA LEU A 413 17.51 -15.30 27.12
C LEU A 413 18.94 -15.68 27.54
N ARG A 414 19.90 -14.74 27.49
CA ARG A 414 21.33 -14.93 27.78
C ARG A 414 22.03 -16.00 26.94
N GLY A 415 21.32 -16.59 25.97
CA GLY A 415 21.79 -17.64 25.07
C GLY A 415 21.71 -17.17 23.61
N THR A 416 22.80 -17.24 22.86
CA THR A 416 22.86 -16.78 21.47
C THR A 416 21.94 -17.60 20.57
N ALA A 417 22.00 -18.94 20.65
CA ALA A 417 21.21 -19.83 19.80
C ALA A 417 19.70 -19.66 20.06
N ALA A 418 19.29 -19.64 21.35
CA ALA A 418 17.90 -19.46 21.72
C ALA A 418 17.35 -18.10 21.26
N ALA A 419 18.14 -17.02 21.39
CA ALA A 419 17.68 -15.68 20.97
C ALA A 419 17.55 -15.60 19.43
N ILE A 420 18.49 -16.17 18.67
CA ILE A 420 18.38 -16.22 17.21
C ILE A 420 17.18 -17.07 16.77
N ALA A 421 16.99 -18.24 17.39
CA ALA A 421 15.85 -19.10 17.08
C ALA A 421 14.51 -18.38 17.30
N VAL A 422 14.37 -17.64 18.41
CA VAL A 422 13.15 -16.85 18.67
C VAL A 422 12.96 -15.75 17.60
N VAL A 423 14.03 -15.05 17.19
CA VAL A 423 13.93 -14.03 16.15
C VAL A 423 13.49 -14.66 14.81
N VAL A 424 14.09 -15.79 14.44
CA VAL A 424 13.72 -16.51 13.20
C VAL A 424 12.25 -16.93 13.26
N VAL A 425 11.80 -17.53 14.37
CA VAL A 425 10.39 -17.92 14.53
C VAL A 425 9.45 -16.72 14.44
N VAL A 426 9.80 -15.60 15.06
CA VAL A 426 8.93 -14.40 15.12
C VAL A 426 8.84 -13.68 13.78
N PHE A 427 9.88 -13.70 12.95
CA PHE A 427 9.89 -12.97 11.67
C PHE A 427 9.76 -13.89 10.45
N VAL A 428 10.47 -15.02 10.41
CA VAL A 428 10.48 -15.88 9.22
C VAL A 428 9.26 -16.79 9.15
N LEU A 429 8.84 -17.35 10.29
CA LEU A 429 7.67 -18.24 10.31
C LEU A 429 6.37 -17.53 9.86
N PRO A 430 6.04 -16.31 10.33
CA PRO A 430 4.89 -15.58 9.79
C PRO A 430 4.98 -15.36 8.28
N LEU A 431 6.13 -15.00 7.73
CA LEU A 431 6.31 -14.79 6.28
C LEU A 431 5.99 -16.06 5.47
N ILE A 432 6.44 -17.23 5.96
CA ILE A 432 6.10 -18.50 5.30
C ILE A 432 4.60 -18.81 5.42
N LEU A 433 4.00 -18.54 6.58
CA LEU A 433 2.61 -18.84 6.83
C LEU A 433 1.65 -17.92 6.07
N LEU A 434 2.04 -16.69 5.75
CA LEU A 434 1.20 -15.73 5.01
C LEU A 434 0.70 -16.31 3.69
N GLY A 435 1.54 -17.07 2.96
CA GLY A 435 1.16 -17.71 1.69
C GLY A 435 0.29 -18.97 1.82
N THR A 436 0.13 -19.53 3.03
CA THR A 436 -0.56 -20.81 3.23
C THR A 436 -1.86 -20.70 4.03
N LEU A 437 -2.02 -19.64 4.82
CA LEU A 437 -3.18 -19.44 5.69
C LEU A 437 -4.38 -18.84 4.93
N PRO A 438 -5.62 -19.08 5.39
CA PRO A 438 -6.78 -18.33 4.94
C PRO A 438 -6.53 -16.81 5.05
N LEU A 439 -7.08 -16.02 4.11
CA LEU A 439 -6.76 -14.60 3.97
C LEU A 439 -6.99 -13.79 5.26
N ASP A 440 -8.13 -14.03 5.94
CA ASP A 440 -8.45 -13.33 7.19
C ASP A 440 -7.42 -13.61 8.28
N LEU A 441 -6.95 -14.85 8.38
CA LEU A 441 -5.94 -15.23 9.36
C LEU A 441 -4.56 -14.68 8.98
N ALA A 442 -4.23 -14.65 7.69
CA ALA A 442 -3.02 -14.01 7.18
C ALA A 442 -3.01 -12.50 7.49
N HIS A 443 -4.15 -11.81 7.31
CA HIS A 443 -4.30 -10.40 7.68
C HIS A 443 -4.14 -10.16 9.18
N LEU A 444 -4.74 -11.02 10.03
CA LEU A 444 -4.55 -10.94 11.48
C LEU A 444 -3.08 -11.13 11.86
N LEU A 445 -2.43 -12.15 11.29
CA LEU A 445 -1.02 -12.42 11.53
C LEU A 445 -0.15 -11.21 11.15
N GLN A 446 -0.37 -10.65 9.97
CA GLN A 446 0.36 -9.50 9.47
C GLN A 446 0.10 -8.23 10.29
N ARG A 447 -1.10 -8.08 10.86
CA ARG A 447 -1.50 -6.91 11.64
C ARG A 447 -0.95 -6.91 13.06
N PHE A 448 -0.93 -8.08 13.72
CA PHE A 448 -0.65 -8.20 15.15
C PHE A 448 0.73 -8.78 15.49
N THR A 449 1.54 -9.17 14.52
CA THR A 449 2.91 -9.65 14.77
C THR A 449 3.94 -8.56 14.44
N PRO A 450 5.20 -8.72 14.85
CA PRO A 450 6.28 -7.80 14.48
C PRO A 450 6.50 -7.62 12.98
N VAL A 451 6.03 -8.57 12.14
CA VAL A 451 6.04 -8.46 10.67
C VAL A 451 5.20 -7.28 10.18
N ALA A 452 4.25 -6.80 10.99
CA ALA A 452 3.51 -5.56 10.72
C ALA A 452 4.40 -4.38 10.28
N GLY A 453 5.64 -4.32 10.80
CA GLY A 453 6.61 -3.27 10.46
C GLY A 453 6.89 -3.13 8.98
N PHE A 454 6.79 -4.20 8.19
CA PHE A 454 6.99 -4.16 6.74
C PHE A 454 5.91 -3.39 5.99
N ALA A 455 4.75 -3.09 6.61
CA ALA A 455 3.73 -2.25 6.00
C ALA A 455 4.24 -0.85 5.59
N VAL A 456 5.36 -0.40 6.15
CA VAL A 456 6.00 0.87 5.77
C VAL A 456 6.51 0.87 4.32
N GLN A 457 6.72 -0.31 3.73
CA GLN A 457 7.17 -0.49 2.34
C GLN A 457 6.06 -0.25 1.31
N GLY A 458 4.79 -0.42 1.69
CA GLY A 458 3.67 -0.26 0.76
C GLY A 458 3.61 1.16 0.18
N THR A 459 3.72 1.30 -1.14
CA THR A 459 3.65 2.59 -1.85
C THR A 459 2.40 2.76 -2.67
N LEU A 460 1.68 1.68 -2.97
CA LEU A 460 0.47 1.72 -3.77
C LEU A 460 -0.64 2.52 -3.06
N PRO A 461 -1.27 3.47 -3.74
CA PRO A 461 -2.44 4.15 -3.21
C PRO A 461 -3.60 3.16 -3.09
N ARG A 462 -4.36 3.27 -2.03
CA ARG A 462 -5.60 2.51 -1.86
C ARG A 462 -6.73 3.33 -2.44
N HIS A 463 -7.51 2.67 -3.27
CA HIS A 463 -8.72 3.24 -3.85
C HIS A 463 -9.92 2.44 -3.35
N ASP A 464 -10.74 3.05 -2.49
CA ASP A 464 -11.91 2.38 -1.90
C ASP A 464 -12.96 2.00 -2.96
N GLN A 465 -12.91 2.66 -4.13
CA GLN A 465 -13.82 2.42 -5.27
C GLN A 465 -13.39 1.26 -6.17
N VAL A 466 -12.32 0.54 -5.84
CA VAL A 466 -11.82 -0.60 -6.62
C VAL A 466 -11.93 -1.86 -5.78
N ALA A 467 -12.53 -2.91 -6.35
CA ALA A 467 -12.57 -4.23 -5.75
C ALA A 467 -11.18 -4.90 -5.87
N THR A 468 -10.24 -4.52 -5.00
CA THR A 468 -8.93 -5.19 -4.93
C THR A 468 -8.86 -6.12 -3.73
N VAL A 469 -8.38 -7.34 -3.94
CA VAL A 469 -8.07 -8.25 -2.85
C VAL A 469 -6.65 -7.96 -2.37
N CYS A 470 -6.51 -7.59 -1.09
CA CYS A 470 -5.21 -7.32 -0.49
C CYS A 470 -4.48 -8.62 -0.21
N LEU A 471 -3.44 -8.91 -1.00
CA LEU A 471 -2.65 -10.12 -0.93
C LEU A 471 -1.34 -9.87 -0.20
N PRO A 472 -1.13 -10.44 1.01
CA PRO A 472 0.11 -10.27 1.76
C PRO A 472 1.35 -10.71 0.98
N GLU A 473 1.25 -11.75 0.18
CA GLU A 473 2.35 -12.26 -0.64
C GLU A 473 2.71 -11.36 -1.84
N GLU A 474 1.79 -10.52 -2.29
CA GLU A 474 2.02 -9.50 -3.33
C GLU A 474 2.43 -8.15 -2.72
N GLY A 475 2.72 -8.13 -1.42
CA GLY A 475 3.14 -6.91 -0.73
C GLY A 475 2.01 -5.99 -0.31
N CYS A 476 0.76 -6.45 -0.35
CA CYS A 476 -0.34 -5.70 0.24
C CYS A 476 -0.40 -5.90 1.76
N TYR A 477 -0.56 -4.81 2.50
CA TYR A 477 -0.61 -4.83 3.95
C TYR A 477 -1.99 -4.37 4.44
N PRO A 478 -2.66 -5.10 5.37
CA PRO A 478 -4.00 -4.74 5.84
C PRO A 478 -4.06 -3.48 6.69
N GLN A 479 -2.91 -2.96 7.13
CA GLN A 479 -2.77 -1.76 7.95
C GLN A 479 -1.97 -0.66 7.26
N GLY A 480 -2.11 0.57 7.77
CA GLY A 480 -1.32 1.70 7.29
C GLY A 480 0.18 1.58 7.63
N PRO A 481 1.05 2.26 6.87
CA PRO A 481 2.51 2.17 7.00
C PRO A 481 3.02 2.49 8.40
N TRP A 482 2.53 3.58 8.99
CA TRP A 482 2.95 4.04 10.32
C TRP A 482 2.41 3.14 11.44
N THR A 483 1.19 2.61 11.29
CA THR A 483 0.60 1.69 12.27
C THR A 483 1.43 0.42 12.37
N GLY A 484 1.87 -0.13 11.24
CA GLY A 484 2.75 -1.30 11.21
C GLY A 484 4.09 -1.05 11.90
N LEU A 485 4.73 0.09 11.59
CA LEU A 485 6.01 0.46 12.21
C LEU A 485 5.88 0.66 13.74
N LEU A 486 4.79 1.28 14.19
CA LEU A 486 4.49 1.45 15.62
C LEU A 486 4.26 0.11 16.34
N THR A 487 3.62 -0.86 15.68
CA THR A 487 3.45 -2.21 16.22
C THR A 487 4.83 -2.85 16.47
N LEU A 488 5.74 -2.82 15.52
CA LEU A 488 7.10 -3.33 15.69
C LEU A 488 7.87 -2.58 16.77
N ALA A 489 7.75 -1.25 16.83
CA ALA A 489 8.38 -0.43 17.86
C ALA A 489 7.86 -0.79 19.27
N GLY A 490 6.56 -1.06 19.38
CA GLY A 490 5.94 -1.56 20.61
C GLY A 490 6.55 -2.88 21.09
N TYR A 491 6.71 -3.84 20.19
CA TYR A 491 7.39 -5.11 20.52
C TYR A 491 8.84 -4.89 20.98
N ALA A 492 9.59 -4.06 20.25
CA ALA A 492 10.96 -3.74 20.62
C ALA A 492 11.04 -3.05 21.99
N ALA A 493 10.13 -2.13 22.28
CA ALA A 493 10.06 -1.43 23.56
C ALA A 493 9.69 -2.38 24.72
N VAL A 494 8.71 -3.27 24.52
CA VAL A 494 8.29 -4.26 25.54
C VAL A 494 9.43 -5.23 25.86
N VAL A 495 10.08 -5.79 24.83
CA VAL A 495 11.19 -6.74 25.02
C VAL A 495 12.39 -6.06 25.69
N LEU A 496 12.75 -4.85 25.26
CA LEU A 496 13.84 -4.09 25.86
C LEU A 496 13.50 -3.69 27.31
N GLY A 497 12.25 -3.27 27.56
CA GLY A 497 11.74 -2.96 28.89
C GLY A 497 11.81 -4.16 29.87
N ALA A 498 11.37 -5.34 29.38
CA ALA A 498 11.46 -6.58 30.13
C ALA A 498 12.94 -6.97 30.44
N ALA A 499 13.85 -6.78 29.46
CA ALA A 499 15.26 -6.99 29.67
C ALA A 499 15.86 -6.05 30.72
N LEU A 500 15.48 -4.76 30.68
CA LEU A 500 15.88 -3.77 31.68
C LEU A 500 15.36 -4.10 33.07
N TRP A 501 14.10 -4.52 33.15
CA TRP A 501 13.47 -4.91 34.43
C TRP A 501 14.16 -6.14 35.02
N ARG A 502 14.43 -7.18 34.23
CA ARG A 502 15.14 -8.38 34.64
C ARG A 502 16.57 -8.09 35.13
N LEU A 503 17.30 -7.18 34.45
CA LEU A 503 18.63 -6.75 34.85
C LEU A 503 18.65 -5.97 36.18
N ARG A 504 17.54 -5.27 36.53
CA ARG A 504 17.41 -4.54 37.79
C ARG A 504 17.10 -5.46 38.96
N ARG A 505 16.31 -6.55 38.75
CA ARG A 505 15.84 -7.44 39.83
C ARG A 505 16.81 -8.56 40.17
N ARG A 506 17.73 -8.94 39.29
CA ARG A 506 18.69 -10.01 39.57
C ARG A 506 20.06 -9.39 39.83
N ASP A 507 20.60 -9.73 41.04
CA ASP A 507 22.03 -9.61 41.23
C ASP A 507 22.73 -10.55 40.28
N ALA A 508 23.65 -10.00 39.53
CA ALA A 508 24.41 -10.73 38.50
C ALA A 508 25.45 -11.64 39.17
#